data_6777d94af51c12249dabd9dd7f1597be
#
_entry.id   6777d94af51c12249dabd9dd7f1597be
#
_cell.length_a   1.000
_cell.length_b   1.000
_cell.length_c   1.000
_cell.angle_alpha   90.00
_cell.angle_beta   90.00
_cell.angle_gamma   90.00
#
_symmetry.space_group_name_H-M   'P 1'
#
loop_
_entity.id
_entity.type
_entity.pdbx_description
1 polymer ?
#
loop_
_entity_poly.entity_id
_entity_poly.type
_entity_poly.pdbx_seq_one_letter_code
_entity_poly.pdbx_strand_id
1 'polypeptide(L)'
;MRSIFIFNPENDLALANGGPNYTAPPFAQQLRRDLQLLPAWYAPAGSAVVCRGAKRAQRWLDAQGLDVEAMEPEWLRGIGGCRFEPWGWSPAMLHWLEGRGVGRECLPTAAQVDCWRGLSHRRTSVAIHRAIAAMAGGPLSPEPVELGCLDAVLRFAAAHPGCYVKSPWSGSG
;
A
#
# COMPACT_ATOMS: atom_id res chain seq x y z
N MET A 1 19.26 -11.87 -1.63
CA MET A 1 18.05 -12.20 -0.82
C MET A 1 16.87 -12.13 -1.77
N ARG A 2 16.04 -13.18 -1.80
CA ARG A 2 14.89 -13.28 -2.70
C ARG A 2 13.77 -12.32 -2.26
N SER A 3 13.15 -11.61 -3.20
CA SER A 3 11.97 -10.77 -2.93
C SER A 3 10.67 -11.50 -3.29
N ILE A 4 9.65 -11.33 -2.44
CA ILE A 4 8.30 -11.90 -2.63
C ILE A 4 7.31 -10.74 -2.69
N PHE A 5 6.71 -10.56 -3.85
CA PHE A 5 5.78 -9.46 -4.13
C PHE A 5 4.33 -9.87 -3.87
N ILE A 6 3.55 -8.93 -3.36
CA ILE A 6 2.12 -9.11 -3.09
C ILE A 6 1.36 -7.90 -3.61
N PHE A 7 0.37 -8.12 -4.46
CA PHE A 7 -0.52 -7.05 -4.92
C PHE A 7 -1.70 -6.89 -3.96
N ASN A 8 -1.70 -5.81 -3.17
CA ASN A 8 -2.76 -5.43 -2.24
C ASN A 8 -3.20 -3.98 -2.49
N PRO A 9 -3.96 -3.73 -3.58
CA PRO A 9 -4.33 -2.38 -4.03
C PRO A 9 -5.21 -1.62 -3.03
N GLU A 10 -5.84 -2.32 -2.10
CA GLU A 10 -6.66 -1.76 -1.04
C GLU A 10 -5.85 -1.21 0.15
N ASN A 11 -4.54 -1.10 0.03
CA ASN A 11 -3.67 -0.69 1.14
C ASN A 11 -4.07 0.65 1.77
N ASP A 12 -4.45 1.64 0.98
CA ASP A 12 -4.90 2.94 1.49
C ASP A 12 -6.14 2.83 2.38
N LEU A 13 -7.09 1.96 2.00
CA LEU A 13 -8.28 1.68 2.79
C LEU A 13 -7.91 0.95 4.10
N ALA A 14 -6.96 0.03 4.04
CA ALA A 14 -6.44 -0.68 5.21
C ALA A 14 -5.70 0.28 6.16
N LEU A 15 -4.93 1.23 5.63
CA LEU A 15 -4.27 2.28 6.41
C LEU A 15 -5.29 3.21 7.07
N ALA A 16 -6.35 3.60 6.35
CA ALA A 16 -7.43 4.41 6.90
C ALA A 16 -8.15 3.69 8.06
N ASN A 17 -8.45 2.39 7.89
CA ASN A 17 -9.03 1.57 8.95
C ASN A 17 -8.10 1.42 10.15
N GLY A 18 -6.80 1.17 9.92
CA GLY A 18 -5.76 1.07 10.94
C GLY A 18 -5.81 -0.19 11.79
N GLY A 19 -6.76 -1.09 11.58
CA GLY A 19 -6.91 -2.36 12.31
C GLY A 19 -6.27 -3.56 11.61
N PRO A 20 -5.83 -4.57 12.37
CA PRO A 20 -5.24 -5.79 11.81
C PRO A 20 -6.28 -6.68 11.10
N ASN A 21 -7.55 -6.58 11.48
CA ASN A 21 -8.64 -7.41 10.97
C ASN A 21 -9.44 -6.71 9.84
N TYR A 22 -8.82 -5.77 9.14
CA TYR A 22 -9.48 -5.09 8.03
C TYR A 22 -9.85 -6.08 6.92
N THR A 23 -11.10 -5.99 6.46
CA THR A 23 -11.59 -6.75 5.30
C THR A 23 -11.84 -5.78 4.15
N ALA A 24 -11.18 -6.01 3.03
CA ALA A 24 -11.33 -5.20 1.82
C ALA A 24 -12.76 -5.30 1.26
N PRO A 25 -13.33 -4.22 0.71
CA PRO A 25 -14.62 -4.26 0.04
C PRO A 25 -14.57 -5.13 -1.23
N PRO A 26 -15.72 -5.64 -1.71
CA PRO A 26 -15.77 -6.59 -2.84
C PRO A 26 -15.04 -6.11 -4.09
N PHE A 27 -15.16 -4.83 -4.45
CA PHE A 27 -14.49 -4.25 -5.62
C PHE A 27 -12.94 -4.32 -5.50
N ALA A 28 -12.41 -4.06 -4.33
CA ALA A 28 -10.97 -4.11 -4.09
C ALA A 28 -10.45 -5.56 -4.07
N GLN A 29 -11.25 -6.48 -3.53
CA GLN A 29 -10.96 -7.91 -3.62
C GLN A 29 -10.97 -8.40 -5.07
N GLN A 30 -11.89 -7.91 -5.90
CA GLN A 30 -11.92 -8.23 -7.32
C GLN A 30 -10.67 -7.70 -8.03
N LEU A 31 -10.34 -6.42 -7.83
CA LEU A 31 -9.13 -5.81 -8.39
C LEU A 31 -7.86 -6.58 -8.01
N ARG A 32 -7.75 -6.99 -6.74
CA ARG A 32 -6.64 -7.84 -6.29
C ARG A 32 -6.57 -9.15 -7.06
N ARG A 33 -7.71 -9.83 -7.27
CA ARG A 33 -7.75 -11.10 -8.02
C ARG A 33 -7.36 -10.90 -9.48
N ASP A 34 -7.90 -9.87 -10.12
CA ASP A 34 -7.71 -9.64 -11.55
C ASP A 34 -6.27 -9.22 -11.90
N LEU A 35 -5.65 -8.44 -11.01
CA LEU A 35 -4.31 -7.88 -11.22
C LEU A 35 -3.23 -8.48 -10.31
N GLN A 36 -3.48 -9.65 -9.72
CA GLN A 36 -2.54 -10.27 -8.76
C GLN A 36 -1.13 -10.50 -9.32
N LEU A 37 -0.97 -10.62 -10.64
CA LEU A 37 0.31 -10.78 -11.32
C LEU A 37 0.96 -9.46 -11.76
N LEU A 38 0.33 -8.31 -11.50
CA LEU A 38 0.89 -7.00 -11.86
C LEU A 38 2.33 -6.81 -11.36
N PRO A 39 2.72 -7.23 -10.15
CA PRO A 39 4.09 -7.12 -9.70
C PRO A 39 5.13 -7.83 -10.55
N ALA A 40 4.76 -8.86 -11.30
CA ALA A 40 5.71 -9.59 -12.15
C ALA A 40 6.36 -8.72 -13.23
N TRP A 41 5.72 -7.61 -13.63
CA TRP A 41 6.23 -6.70 -14.64
C TRP A 41 7.38 -5.81 -14.17
N TYR A 42 7.55 -5.64 -12.85
CA TYR A 42 8.62 -4.81 -12.28
C TYR A 42 9.47 -5.55 -11.25
N ALA A 43 9.12 -6.80 -10.92
CA ALA A 43 9.89 -7.62 -10.00
C ALA A 43 11.24 -7.98 -10.62
N PRO A 44 12.35 -7.89 -9.87
CA PRO A 44 13.64 -8.38 -10.33
C PRO A 44 13.59 -9.88 -10.67
N ALA A 45 14.44 -10.31 -11.63
CA ALA A 45 14.61 -11.72 -11.97
C ALA A 45 14.88 -12.59 -10.72
N GLY A 46 14.32 -13.78 -10.69
CA GLY A 46 14.40 -14.69 -9.54
C GLY A 46 13.51 -14.35 -8.36
N SER A 47 12.66 -13.32 -8.46
CA SER A 47 11.65 -12.96 -7.46
C SER A 47 10.46 -13.93 -7.49
N ALA A 48 9.53 -13.78 -6.52
CA ALA A 48 8.25 -14.45 -6.54
C ALA A 48 7.09 -13.46 -6.46
N VAL A 49 5.93 -13.84 -7.03
CA VAL A 49 4.67 -13.10 -6.89
C VAL A 49 3.62 -14.02 -6.28
N VAL A 50 2.99 -13.55 -5.20
CA VAL A 50 1.92 -14.30 -4.54
C VAL A 50 0.63 -14.14 -5.33
N CYS A 51 0.07 -15.27 -5.77
CA CYS A 51 -1.17 -15.31 -6.54
C CYS A 51 -1.93 -16.62 -6.29
N ARG A 52 -3.22 -16.61 -6.56
CA ARG A 52 -4.04 -17.83 -6.61
C ARG A 52 -3.94 -18.45 -8.00
N GLY A 53 -3.90 -19.79 -8.05
CA GLY A 53 -3.76 -20.54 -9.30
C GLY A 53 -2.32 -20.49 -9.83
N ALA A 54 -1.33 -20.59 -8.94
CA ALA A 54 0.09 -20.44 -9.24
C ALA A 54 0.55 -21.30 -10.42
N LYS A 55 0.07 -22.54 -10.58
CA LYS A 55 0.42 -23.40 -11.73
C LYS A 55 0.00 -22.79 -13.07
N ARG A 56 -1.17 -22.16 -13.13
CA ARG A 56 -1.64 -21.49 -14.36
C ARG A 56 -0.89 -20.18 -14.57
N ALA A 57 -0.67 -19.44 -13.49
CA ALA A 57 0.07 -18.19 -13.50
C ALA A 57 1.51 -18.42 -13.99
N GLN A 58 2.19 -19.46 -13.50
CA GLN A 58 3.56 -19.78 -13.92
C GLN A 58 3.65 -20.00 -15.43
N ARG A 59 2.77 -20.82 -16.01
CA ARG A 59 2.76 -21.04 -17.47
C ARG A 59 2.60 -19.75 -18.27
N TRP A 60 1.84 -18.81 -17.73
CA TRP A 60 1.67 -17.50 -18.37
C TRP A 60 2.94 -16.64 -18.22
N LEU A 61 3.56 -16.60 -17.03
CA LEU A 61 4.82 -15.90 -16.79
C LEU A 61 5.94 -16.43 -17.71
N ASP A 62 6.06 -17.75 -17.81
CA ASP A 62 7.03 -18.42 -18.70
C ASP A 62 6.81 -18.02 -20.18
N ALA A 63 5.54 -17.99 -20.61
CA ALA A 63 5.17 -17.58 -21.98
C ALA A 63 5.46 -16.09 -22.26
N GLN A 64 5.50 -15.25 -21.22
CA GLN A 64 5.91 -13.85 -21.34
C GLN A 64 7.44 -13.64 -21.21
N GLY A 65 8.18 -14.69 -20.94
CA GLY A 65 9.64 -14.62 -20.71
C GLY A 65 10.01 -13.92 -19.39
N LEU A 66 9.10 -13.89 -18.40
CA LEU A 66 9.34 -13.30 -17.10
C LEU A 66 9.98 -14.31 -16.15
N ASP A 67 11.19 -14.01 -15.68
CA ASP A 67 11.92 -14.82 -14.68
C ASP A 67 11.40 -14.53 -13.27
N VAL A 68 10.13 -14.85 -13.02
CA VAL A 68 9.42 -14.66 -11.77
C VAL A 68 8.63 -15.91 -11.43
N GLU A 69 8.71 -16.39 -10.18
CA GLU A 69 7.94 -17.55 -9.72
C GLU A 69 6.54 -17.14 -9.23
N ALA A 70 5.51 -17.85 -9.71
CA ALA A 70 4.16 -17.74 -9.15
C ALA A 70 4.05 -18.61 -7.89
N MET A 71 3.53 -18.03 -6.80
CA MET A 71 3.48 -18.67 -5.49
C MET A 71 2.06 -18.61 -4.90
N GLU A 72 1.51 -19.79 -4.50
CA GLU A 72 0.24 -19.79 -3.74
C GLU A 72 0.41 -19.16 -2.36
N PRO A 73 -0.61 -18.46 -1.83
CA PRO A 73 -0.59 -17.91 -0.48
C PRO A 73 -0.31 -18.96 0.61
N GLU A 74 -0.72 -20.20 0.39
CA GLU A 74 -0.54 -21.33 1.30
C GLU A 74 0.91 -21.79 1.41
N TRP A 75 1.75 -21.48 0.41
CA TRP A 75 3.16 -21.84 0.38
C TRP A 75 4.05 -20.88 1.19
N LEU A 76 3.48 -19.80 1.72
CA LEU A 76 4.21 -18.82 2.55
C LEU A 76 4.61 -19.36 3.92
N ARG A 77 4.02 -20.49 4.36
CA ARG A 77 4.26 -21.06 5.68
C ARG A 77 5.72 -21.47 5.86
N GLY A 78 6.35 -20.93 6.91
CA GLY A 78 7.73 -21.25 7.25
C GLY A 78 8.78 -20.66 6.32
N ILE A 79 8.38 -19.78 5.38
CA ILE A 79 9.36 -19.08 4.54
C ILE A 79 10.18 -18.13 5.42
N GLY A 80 11.52 -18.26 5.32
CA GLY A 80 12.51 -17.41 5.93
C GLY A 80 13.56 -16.94 4.93
N GLY A 81 14.42 -16.00 5.35
CA GLY A 81 15.54 -15.53 4.54
C GLY A 81 15.15 -14.78 3.24
N CYS A 82 13.93 -14.26 3.18
CA CYS A 82 13.41 -13.50 2.04
C CYS A 82 12.93 -12.11 2.48
N ARG A 83 12.65 -11.25 1.50
CA ARG A 83 12.08 -9.92 1.69
C ARG A 83 10.68 -9.89 1.10
N PHE A 84 9.70 -9.50 1.90
CA PHE A 84 8.33 -9.28 1.43
C PHE A 84 8.16 -7.85 0.91
N GLU A 85 7.60 -7.74 -0.29
CA GLU A 85 7.34 -6.49 -1.01
C GLU A 85 5.84 -6.40 -1.36
N PRO A 86 4.96 -6.17 -0.37
CA PRO A 86 3.57 -5.88 -0.68
C PRO A 86 3.48 -4.53 -1.40
N TRP A 87 2.41 -4.31 -2.18
CA TRP A 87 2.11 -3.01 -2.78
C TRP A 87 2.10 -1.89 -1.73
N GLY A 88 1.65 -2.21 -0.52
CA GLY A 88 1.81 -1.36 0.64
C GLY A 88 1.69 -2.14 1.95
N TRP A 89 2.42 -1.67 2.96
CA TRP A 89 2.35 -2.20 4.30
C TRP A 89 1.23 -1.56 5.11
N SER A 90 0.46 -2.37 5.82
CA SER A 90 -0.58 -1.96 6.76
C SER A 90 -0.66 -2.96 7.91
N PRO A 91 -1.30 -2.62 9.03
CA PRO A 91 -1.53 -3.58 10.12
C PRO A 91 -2.22 -4.86 9.65
N ALA A 92 -3.14 -4.75 8.69
CA ALA A 92 -3.83 -5.89 8.11
C ALA A 92 -2.90 -6.78 7.26
N MET A 93 -1.99 -6.20 6.49
CA MET A 93 -1.02 -6.97 5.70
C MET A 93 -0.02 -7.69 6.60
N LEU A 94 0.47 -7.02 7.64
CA LEU A 94 1.35 -7.64 8.63
C LEU A 94 0.64 -8.83 9.29
N HIS A 95 -0.56 -8.63 9.81
CA HIS A 95 -1.36 -9.68 10.43
C HIS A 95 -1.66 -10.84 9.47
N TRP A 96 -1.94 -10.54 8.21
CA TRP A 96 -2.19 -11.55 7.17
C TRP A 96 -0.97 -12.45 6.92
N LEU A 97 0.25 -11.91 6.92
CA LEU A 97 1.50 -12.65 6.76
C LEU A 97 1.85 -13.44 8.02
N GLU A 98 1.70 -12.85 9.20
CA GLU A 98 1.89 -13.53 10.49
C GLU A 98 0.96 -14.75 10.61
N GLY A 99 -0.31 -14.59 10.26
CA GLY A 99 -1.30 -15.67 10.27
C GLY A 99 -1.00 -16.81 9.29
N ARG A 100 -0.14 -16.58 8.30
CA ARG A 100 0.38 -17.62 7.39
C ARG A 100 1.67 -18.27 7.85
N GLY A 101 2.18 -17.87 9.02
CA GLY A 101 3.39 -18.45 9.60
C GLY A 101 4.67 -18.05 8.86
N VAL A 102 4.69 -16.85 8.27
CA VAL A 102 5.93 -16.23 7.76
C VAL A 102 6.87 -15.95 8.92
N GLY A 103 8.17 -16.22 8.73
CA GLY A 103 9.19 -15.98 9.74
C GLY A 103 9.27 -14.49 10.14
N ARG A 104 9.34 -14.21 11.43
CA ARG A 104 9.36 -12.82 11.96
C ARG A 104 10.52 -11.99 11.43
N GLU A 105 11.63 -12.64 11.14
CA GLU A 105 12.83 -12.00 10.56
C GLU A 105 12.58 -11.44 9.15
N CYS A 106 11.52 -11.90 8.47
CA CYS A 106 11.11 -11.42 7.15
C CYS A 106 10.06 -10.29 7.20
N LEU A 107 9.56 -9.95 8.39
CA LEU A 107 8.45 -9.03 8.58
C LEU A 107 8.91 -7.73 9.29
N PRO A 108 8.30 -6.58 8.95
CA PRO A 108 8.49 -5.37 9.73
C PRO A 108 7.89 -5.53 11.13
N THR A 109 8.36 -4.74 12.07
CA THR A 109 7.72 -4.60 13.38
C THR A 109 6.42 -3.79 13.25
N ALA A 110 5.49 -3.97 14.19
CA ALA A 110 4.27 -3.16 14.26
C ALA A 110 4.59 -1.66 14.32
N ALA A 111 5.61 -1.28 15.09
CA ALA A 111 6.04 0.12 15.18
C ALA A 111 6.52 0.70 13.85
N GLN A 112 7.20 -0.09 13.01
CA GLN A 112 7.57 0.34 11.65
C GLN A 112 6.34 0.53 10.76
N VAL A 113 5.38 -0.40 10.84
CA VAL A 113 4.12 -0.28 10.08
C VAL A 113 3.32 0.94 10.52
N ASP A 114 3.24 1.23 11.82
CA ASP A 114 2.59 2.42 12.35
C ASP A 114 3.30 3.72 11.92
N CYS A 115 4.63 3.71 11.89
CA CYS A 115 5.40 4.83 11.35
C CYS A 115 5.05 5.08 9.87
N TRP A 116 5.06 4.05 9.02
CA TRP A 116 4.69 4.17 7.61
C TRP A 116 3.25 4.61 7.41
N ARG A 117 2.33 4.12 8.26
CA ARG A 117 0.94 4.59 8.29
C ARG A 117 0.86 6.10 8.57
N GLY A 118 1.61 6.60 9.54
CA GLY A 118 1.71 8.02 9.84
C GLY A 118 2.26 8.82 8.66
N LEU A 119 3.34 8.35 8.04
CA LEU A 119 3.96 8.99 6.87
C LEU A 119 3.03 9.02 5.65
N SER A 120 2.20 8.00 5.47
CA SER A 120 1.22 7.91 4.38
C SER A 120 -0.01 8.80 4.57
N HIS A 121 -0.20 9.37 5.75
CA HIS A 121 -1.30 10.31 6.01
C HIS A 121 -1.04 11.65 5.32
N ARG A 122 -2.05 12.23 4.68
CA ARG A 122 -1.92 13.51 3.93
C ARG A 122 -1.46 14.69 4.79
N ARG A 123 -1.62 14.65 6.12
CA ARG A 123 -1.03 15.68 7.00
C ARG A 123 0.48 15.79 6.85
N THR A 124 1.15 14.69 6.52
CA THR A 124 2.60 14.68 6.25
C THR A 124 2.92 15.53 5.01
N SER A 125 2.09 15.46 3.97
CA SER A 125 2.24 16.32 2.78
C SER A 125 2.05 17.79 3.12
N VAL A 126 1.12 18.14 4.03
CA VAL A 126 0.93 19.53 4.51
C VAL A 126 2.19 20.02 5.23
N ALA A 127 2.74 19.21 6.14
CA ALA A 127 3.96 19.54 6.87
C ALA A 127 5.17 19.72 5.93
N ILE A 128 5.34 18.84 4.97
CA ILE A 128 6.40 18.90 3.96
C ILE A 128 6.25 20.16 3.10
N HIS A 129 5.02 20.44 2.62
CA HIS A 129 4.75 21.64 1.82
C HIS A 129 5.19 22.92 2.55
N ARG A 130 4.83 23.05 3.84
CA ARG A 130 5.24 24.20 4.68
C ARG A 130 6.75 24.31 4.83
N ALA A 131 7.43 23.16 5.06
CA ALA A 131 8.89 23.14 5.17
C ALA A 131 9.57 23.59 3.87
N ILE A 132 9.08 23.09 2.71
CA ILE A 132 9.61 23.49 1.39
C ILE A 132 9.34 24.98 1.12
N ALA A 133 8.15 25.49 1.42
CA ALA A 133 7.81 26.90 1.27
C ALA A 133 8.74 27.81 2.09
N ALA A 134 9.02 27.42 3.34
CA ALA A 134 9.98 28.14 4.19
C ALA A 134 11.40 28.15 3.60
N MET A 135 11.85 27.03 3.05
CA MET A 135 13.16 26.93 2.40
C MET A 135 13.24 27.74 1.09
N ALA A 136 12.15 27.85 0.35
CA ALA A 136 12.05 28.59 -0.91
C ALA A 136 11.89 30.11 -0.70
N GLY A 137 11.76 30.59 0.54
CA GLY A 137 11.65 32.02 0.87
C GLY A 137 10.29 32.64 0.55
N GLY A 138 9.25 31.83 0.34
CA GLY A 138 7.90 32.35 0.07
C GLY A 138 6.86 31.25 -0.14
N PRO A 139 5.55 31.62 -0.20
CA PRO A 139 4.48 30.65 -0.40
C PRO A 139 4.59 29.99 -1.78
N LEU A 140 4.68 28.68 -1.76
CA LEU A 140 4.52 27.84 -2.96
C LEU A 140 3.04 27.60 -3.16
N SER A 141 2.36 28.13 -4.16
CA SER A 141 1.00 27.79 -4.63
C SER A 141 -0.04 27.51 -3.50
N PRO A 142 -1.36 27.44 -3.69
CA PRO A 142 -2.28 27.45 -2.53
C PRO A 142 -1.89 26.41 -1.47
N GLU A 143 -1.68 26.91 -0.24
CA GLU A 143 -1.27 26.08 0.90
C GLU A 143 -2.35 25.03 1.21
N PRO A 144 -1.98 23.72 1.29
CA PRO A 144 -2.92 22.71 1.70
C PRO A 144 -3.29 22.86 3.18
N VAL A 145 -4.57 22.71 3.50
CA VAL A 145 -5.10 22.87 4.85
C VAL A 145 -5.69 21.56 5.35
N GLU A 146 -5.32 21.14 6.57
CA GLU A 146 -5.95 19.99 7.24
C GLU A 146 -7.20 20.46 7.99
N LEU A 147 -8.33 19.80 7.74
CA LEU A 147 -9.62 20.10 8.37
C LEU A 147 -10.15 18.85 9.07
N GLY A 148 -10.55 19.02 10.34
CA GLY A 148 -10.89 17.90 11.22
C GLY A 148 -12.37 17.51 11.26
N CYS A 149 -13.27 18.28 10.64
CA CYS A 149 -14.69 17.97 10.63
C CYS A 149 -15.40 18.46 9.36
N LEU A 150 -16.56 17.86 9.06
CA LEU A 150 -17.34 18.16 7.86
C LEU A 150 -17.73 19.65 7.77
N ASP A 151 -18.17 20.25 8.87
CA ASP A 151 -18.58 21.68 8.89
C ASP A 151 -17.42 22.60 8.52
N ALA A 152 -16.21 22.29 8.98
CA ALA A 152 -15.01 23.04 8.59
C ALA A 152 -14.71 22.89 7.10
N VAL A 153 -14.86 21.69 6.55
CA VAL A 153 -14.69 21.40 5.13
C VAL A 153 -15.71 22.18 4.30
N LEU A 154 -16.99 22.18 4.69
CA LEU A 154 -18.05 22.89 3.96
C LEU A 154 -17.83 24.40 3.98
N ARG A 155 -17.47 24.99 5.14
CA ARG A 155 -17.13 26.42 5.24
C ARG A 155 -15.92 26.78 4.38
N PHE A 156 -14.88 25.95 4.41
CA PHE A 156 -13.68 26.18 3.61
C PHE A 156 -13.99 26.12 2.11
N ALA A 157 -14.75 25.11 1.66
CA ALA A 157 -15.13 24.96 0.26
C ALA A 157 -15.99 26.13 -0.24
N ALA A 158 -16.90 26.65 0.60
CA ALA A 158 -17.70 27.84 0.28
C ALA A 158 -16.84 29.11 0.12
N ALA A 159 -15.80 29.24 0.93
CA ALA A 159 -14.87 30.38 0.89
C ALA A 159 -13.81 30.28 -0.22
N HIS A 160 -13.56 29.06 -0.73
CA HIS A 160 -12.51 28.79 -1.72
C HIS A 160 -13.09 27.98 -2.91
N PRO A 161 -13.85 28.61 -3.82
CA PRO A 161 -14.40 27.93 -4.99
C PRO A 161 -13.29 27.29 -5.83
N GLY A 162 -13.50 26.03 -6.23
CA GLY A 162 -12.51 25.27 -6.99
C GLY A 162 -11.45 24.56 -6.18
N CYS A 163 -11.55 24.54 -4.84
CA CYS A 163 -10.67 23.73 -3.99
C CYS A 163 -10.96 22.23 -4.16
N TYR A 164 -9.93 21.41 -3.94
CA TYR A 164 -10.04 19.94 -3.91
C TYR A 164 -10.05 19.44 -2.47
N VAL A 165 -11.05 18.64 -2.13
CA VAL A 165 -11.13 17.95 -0.83
C VAL A 165 -10.62 16.53 -1.03
N LYS A 166 -9.67 16.11 -0.19
CA LYS A 166 -9.06 14.78 -0.25
C LYS A 166 -9.15 14.08 1.09
N SER A 167 -9.45 12.77 1.05
CA SER A 167 -9.43 11.95 2.27
C SER A 167 -8.01 11.80 2.83
N PRO A 168 -7.86 11.56 4.14
CA PRO A 168 -6.54 11.46 4.81
C PRO A 168 -5.62 10.40 4.23
N TRP A 169 -6.15 9.25 3.86
CA TRP A 169 -5.45 8.17 3.17
C TRP A 169 -6.16 7.86 1.86
N SER A 170 -5.54 8.25 0.77
CA SER A 170 -6.05 7.98 -0.59
C SER A 170 -4.94 8.26 -1.59
N GLY A 171 -4.64 7.34 -2.47
CA GLY A 171 -3.65 7.52 -3.53
C GLY A 171 -4.16 8.46 -4.64
N SER A 172 -5.46 8.45 -4.88
CA SER A 172 -6.18 9.37 -5.78
C SER A 172 -7.08 10.32 -4.99
N GLY A 173 -7.41 11.44 -5.55
CA GLY A 173 -8.31 12.41 -4.92
C GLY A 173 -9.73 11.88 -4.77
#